data_a91e677fc4b891054255a2258b299679
#
_entry.id   a91e677fc4b891054255a2258b299679
#
_cell.length_a   1.000
_cell.length_b   1.000
_cell.length_c   1.000
_cell.angle_alpha   90.00
_cell.angle_beta   90.00
_cell.angle_gamma   90.00
#
_symmetry.space_group_name_H-M   'P 1'
#
loop_
_entity.id
_entity.type
_entity.pdbx_description
1 polymer ?
#
loop_
_entity_poly.entity_id
_entity_poly.type
_entity_poly.pdbx_seq_one_letter_code
_entity_poly.pdbx_strand_id
1 'polypeptide(L)'
;HANRIRLFQNAAKLVVENAFKYYEEGDESVLPKSIATRQAFLNAMTLDIAMGGSTNTVLHLLAVANEAGVDFKMADIDALSRKVPCLCKLSPNTQRFSIQECNRAGGVMGILGELAKGDLLDLSAIRVNGQTLGEDVKKYDITGNEIDPDADRIYHSAPAGRFCTQMGAQDTKWETLDTDRTEGCIHDLAHAYSKDGGLAVLFGNIAQDGCVVKTAGVDASLNHFEGPTKVFDSQEAACEGILGGKVVAGDVVVIRYEGPKGGPGMREMSIPAAMLVGMGLHTSCAMVTDGRYSGATRGPCIGHVSPEAWDGG
;
A
#
# COMPACT_ATOMS: atom_id res chain seq x y z
N HIS A 1 22.90 0.45 -3.38
CA HIS A 1 23.32 0.54 -1.96
C HIS A 1 23.93 1.91 -1.65
N ALA A 2 24.87 2.40 -2.47
CA ALA A 2 25.49 3.72 -2.27
C ALA A 2 24.46 4.88 -2.30
N ASN A 3 23.50 4.85 -3.22
CA ASN A 3 22.40 5.81 -3.26
C ASN A 3 21.58 5.82 -1.98
N ARG A 4 21.34 4.66 -1.38
CA ARG A 4 20.61 4.51 -0.11
C ARG A 4 21.36 5.17 1.06
N ILE A 5 22.68 5.00 1.15
CA ILE A 5 23.49 5.66 2.17
C ILE A 5 23.39 7.18 2.04
N ARG A 6 23.55 7.70 0.80
CA ARG A 6 23.43 9.15 0.54
C ARG A 6 22.04 9.69 0.89
N LEU A 7 20.99 8.93 0.58
CA LEU A 7 19.62 9.29 0.96
C LEU A 7 19.48 9.46 2.48
N PHE A 8 19.99 8.50 3.25
CA PHE A 8 19.93 8.57 4.71
C PHE A 8 20.75 9.73 5.28
N GLN A 9 21.93 9.99 4.72
CA GLN A 9 22.74 11.14 5.12
C GLN A 9 22.04 12.46 4.84
N ASN A 10 21.38 12.61 3.69
CA ASN A 10 20.61 13.80 3.35
C ASN A 10 19.39 13.95 4.26
N ALA A 11 18.68 12.86 4.54
CA ALA A 11 17.55 12.87 5.47
C ALA A 11 17.97 13.28 6.88
N ALA A 12 19.10 12.77 7.38
CA ALA A 12 19.63 13.15 8.69
C ALA A 12 19.97 14.64 8.76
N LYS A 13 20.61 15.20 7.72
CA LYS A 13 20.89 16.65 7.64
C LYS A 13 19.59 17.46 7.69
N LEU A 14 18.60 17.10 6.88
CA LEU A 14 17.31 17.77 6.84
C LEU A 14 16.61 17.76 8.21
N VAL A 15 16.65 16.62 8.93
CA VAL A 15 16.07 16.54 10.29
C VAL A 15 16.76 17.51 11.24
N VAL A 16 18.09 17.61 11.18
CA VAL A 16 18.85 18.54 12.02
C VAL A 16 18.54 19.99 11.63
N GLU A 17 18.49 20.31 10.34
CA GLU A 17 18.13 21.64 9.83
C GLU A 17 16.73 22.06 10.30
N ASN A 18 15.74 21.15 10.18
CA ASN A 18 14.38 21.42 10.66
C ASN A 18 14.32 21.59 12.20
N ALA A 19 15.14 20.84 12.95
CA ALA A 19 15.23 21.01 14.39
C ALA A 19 15.78 22.40 14.74
N PHE A 20 16.82 22.89 14.07
CA PHE A 20 17.32 24.25 14.25
C PHE A 20 16.28 25.31 13.92
N LYS A 21 15.56 25.20 12.80
CA LYS A 21 14.47 26.12 12.45
C LYS A 21 13.43 26.21 13.56
N TYR A 22 13.04 25.07 14.12
CA TYR A 22 12.07 25.06 15.21
C TYR A 22 12.62 25.66 16.50
N TYR A 23 13.79 25.21 16.98
CA TYR A 23 14.31 25.60 18.27
C TYR A 23 14.97 27.00 18.32
N GLU A 24 15.60 27.40 17.20
CA GLU A 24 16.34 28.71 17.17
C GLU A 24 15.49 29.82 16.52
N GLU A 25 14.64 29.47 15.51
CA GLU A 25 13.87 30.44 14.73
C GLU A 25 12.38 30.46 15.12
N GLY A 26 11.90 29.47 15.88
CA GLY A 26 10.49 29.34 16.25
C GLY A 26 9.58 28.93 15.08
N ASP A 27 10.14 28.32 14.03
CA ASP A 27 9.38 27.90 12.86
C ASP A 27 8.63 26.59 13.12
N GLU A 28 7.34 26.68 13.43
CA GLU A 28 6.47 25.53 13.66
C GLU A 28 6.06 24.82 12.35
N SER A 29 6.29 25.40 11.18
CA SER A 29 5.89 24.81 9.89
C SER A 29 6.63 23.50 9.59
N VAL A 30 7.81 23.30 10.17
CA VAL A 30 8.65 22.11 10.02
C VAL A 30 8.25 20.94 10.91
N LEU A 31 7.32 21.15 11.85
CA LEU A 31 6.88 20.10 12.77
C LEU A 31 6.10 19.01 12.04
N PRO A 32 6.28 17.72 12.40
CA PRO A 32 5.50 16.63 11.82
C PRO A 32 3.99 16.88 11.88
N LYS A 33 3.49 17.45 12.99
CA LYS A 33 2.07 17.78 13.16
C LYS A 33 1.58 18.86 12.19
N SER A 34 2.41 19.80 11.81
CA SER A 34 2.07 20.87 10.86
C SER A 34 2.02 20.34 9.41
N ILE A 35 2.82 19.33 9.11
CA ILE A 35 2.86 18.65 7.80
C ILE A 35 1.74 17.61 7.68
N ALA A 36 1.40 16.92 8.77
CA ALA A 36 0.39 15.88 8.83
C ALA A 36 -1.04 16.47 8.80
N THR A 37 -1.36 17.17 7.72
CA THR A 37 -2.71 17.74 7.50
C THR A 37 -3.67 16.70 6.97
N ARG A 38 -4.98 16.97 7.03
CA ARG A 38 -6.01 16.10 6.44
C ARG A 38 -5.76 15.84 4.96
N GLN A 39 -5.34 16.85 4.20
CA GLN A 39 -4.99 16.73 2.78
C GLN A 39 -3.78 15.80 2.56
N ALA A 40 -2.78 15.87 3.44
CA ALA A 40 -1.64 14.97 3.38
C ALA A 40 -2.05 13.50 3.57
N PHE A 41 -2.97 13.21 4.51
CA PHE A 41 -3.54 11.86 4.69
C PHE A 41 -4.34 11.40 3.49
N LEU A 42 -5.18 12.27 2.91
CA LEU A 42 -5.93 11.96 1.70
C LEU A 42 -4.99 11.67 0.52
N ASN A 43 -3.95 12.47 0.31
CA ASN A 43 -2.94 12.22 -0.72
C ASN A 43 -2.21 10.89 -0.51
N ALA A 44 -1.80 10.58 0.72
CA ALA A 44 -1.12 9.34 1.05
C ALA A 44 -2.00 8.12 0.78
N MET A 45 -3.28 8.18 1.17
CA MET A 45 -4.23 7.10 0.92
C MET A 45 -4.56 6.95 -0.57
N THR A 46 -4.68 8.09 -1.30
CA THR A 46 -4.86 8.09 -2.75
C THR A 46 -3.74 7.35 -3.46
N LEU A 47 -2.48 7.58 -3.07
CA LEU A 47 -1.33 6.86 -3.61
C LEU A 47 -1.42 5.36 -3.33
N ASP A 48 -1.73 4.97 -2.08
CA ASP A 48 -1.81 3.56 -1.68
C ASP A 48 -2.90 2.81 -2.47
N ILE A 49 -4.06 3.44 -2.65
CA ILE A 49 -5.16 2.91 -3.45
C ILE A 49 -4.77 2.77 -4.92
N ALA A 50 -4.11 3.79 -5.51
CA ALA A 50 -3.72 3.79 -6.92
C ALA A 50 -2.67 2.74 -7.26
N MET A 51 -1.80 2.39 -6.33
CA MET A 51 -0.77 1.38 -6.54
C MET A 51 -1.17 -0.03 -6.06
N GLY A 52 -2.40 -0.21 -5.58
CA GLY A 52 -2.81 -1.48 -4.98
C GLY A 52 -1.87 -1.88 -3.85
N GLY A 53 -1.57 -0.94 -2.98
CA GLY A 53 -0.53 -1.00 -1.97
C GLY A 53 -0.83 -1.99 -0.83
N SER A 54 -0.74 -1.56 0.41
CA SER A 54 -0.87 -2.43 1.57
C SER A 54 -2.06 -2.05 2.45
N THR A 55 -2.85 -3.04 2.87
CA THR A 55 -3.89 -2.83 3.89
C THR A 55 -3.32 -2.33 5.22
N ASN A 56 -2.01 -2.58 5.47
CA ASN A 56 -1.32 -2.02 6.64
C ASN A 56 -1.29 -0.48 6.62
N THR A 57 -1.28 0.14 5.44
CA THR A 57 -1.35 1.61 5.30
C THR A 57 -2.63 2.15 5.91
N VAL A 58 -3.77 1.47 5.73
CA VAL A 58 -5.06 1.84 6.35
C VAL A 58 -4.90 1.91 7.87
N LEU A 59 -4.40 0.84 8.50
CA LEU A 59 -4.18 0.78 9.94
C LEU A 59 -3.27 1.90 10.44
N HIS A 60 -2.12 2.08 9.79
CA HIS A 60 -1.12 3.04 10.26
C HIS A 60 -1.54 4.49 10.02
N LEU A 61 -2.18 4.82 8.89
CA LEU A 61 -2.65 6.18 8.65
C LEU A 61 -3.76 6.59 9.62
N LEU A 62 -4.70 5.69 9.93
CA LEU A 62 -5.73 5.94 10.94
C LEU A 62 -5.11 6.20 12.33
N ALA A 63 -4.12 5.39 12.72
CA ALA A 63 -3.41 5.56 13.99
C ALA A 63 -2.65 6.90 14.04
N VAL A 64 -1.89 7.23 13.00
CA VAL A 64 -1.14 8.50 12.93
C VAL A 64 -2.08 9.71 12.89
N ALA A 65 -3.20 9.62 12.17
CA ALA A 65 -4.21 10.68 12.14
C ALA A 65 -4.81 10.93 13.53
N ASN A 66 -5.13 9.86 14.27
CA ASN A 66 -5.61 9.95 15.64
C ASN A 66 -4.59 10.66 16.55
N GLU A 67 -3.31 10.27 16.51
CA GLU A 67 -2.23 10.91 17.29
C GLU A 67 -2.00 12.38 16.89
N ALA A 68 -2.13 12.69 15.60
CA ALA A 68 -2.02 14.06 15.10
C ALA A 68 -3.25 14.93 15.41
N GLY A 69 -4.36 14.34 15.88
CA GLY A 69 -5.63 15.02 16.10
C GLY A 69 -6.32 15.41 14.79
N VAL A 70 -6.09 14.66 13.71
CA VAL A 70 -6.66 14.90 12.38
C VAL A 70 -7.90 14.04 12.19
N ASP A 71 -9.01 14.65 11.78
CA ASP A 71 -10.24 13.94 11.44
C ASP A 71 -10.11 13.23 10.08
N PHE A 72 -9.57 12.02 10.13
CA PHE A 72 -9.42 11.10 9.00
C PHE A 72 -9.93 9.72 9.40
N LYS A 73 -10.91 9.19 8.68
CA LYS A 73 -11.70 8.02 9.06
C LYS A 73 -11.78 6.98 7.96
N MET A 74 -12.27 5.79 8.29
CA MET A 74 -12.53 4.71 7.35
C MET A 74 -13.47 5.14 6.21
N ALA A 75 -14.44 6.01 6.48
CA ALA A 75 -15.34 6.55 5.46
C ALA A 75 -14.61 7.40 4.39
N ASP A 76 -13.53 8.09 4.77
CA ASP A 76 -12.69 8.82 3.80
C ASP A 76 -11.98 7.85 2.87
N ILE A 77 -11.49 6.74 3.42
CA ILE A 77 -10.82 5.68 2.66
C ILE A 77 -11.80 5.01 1.69
N ASP A 78 -13.03 4.71 2.13
CA ASP A 78 -14.08 4.17 1.27
C ASP A 78 -14.39 5.13 0.11
N ALA A 79 -14.57 6.42 0.41
CA ALA A 79 -14.84 7.44 -0.61
C ALA A 79 -13.71 7.55 -1.65
N LEU A 80 -12.44 7.47 -1.20
CA LEU A 80 -11.28 7.48 -2.09
C LEU A 80 -11.20 6.20 -2.92
N SER A 81 -11.45 5.03 -2.34
CA SER A 81 -11.35 3.74 -3.03
C SER A 81 -12.32 3.63 -4.22
N ARG A 82 -13.44 4.32 -4.15
CA ARG A 82 -14.44 4.39 -5.24
C ARG A 82 -14.10 5.41 -6.32
N LYS A 83 -13.21 6.36 -6.05
CA LYS A 83 -12.85 7.48 -6.94
C LYS A 83 -11.51 7.29 -7.61
N VAL A 84 -10.55 6.70 -6.90
CA VAL A 84 -9.16 6.59 -7.33
C VAL A 84 -8.96 5.28 -8.10
N PRO A 85 -8.54 5.32 -9.37
CA PRO A 85 -8.29 4.12 -10.15
C PRO A 85 -7.01 3.40 -9.72
N CYS A 86 -6.91 2.11 -10.01
CA CYS A 86 -5.68 1.34 -9.83
C CYS A 86 -4.75 1.57 -11.04
N LEU A 87 -3.66 2.30 -10.85
CA LEU A 87 -2.72 2.69 -11.91
C LEU A 87 -1.47 1.83 -11.95
N CYS A 88 -1.18 1.09 -10.89
CA CYS A 88 0.03 0.27 -10.81
C CYS A 88 -0.26 -1.07 -10.14
N LYS A 89 0.28 -2.14 -10.68
CA LYS A 89 0.27 -3.47 -10.05
C LYS A 89 1.68 -4.03 -10.01
N LEU A 90 2.12 -4.43 -8.82
CA LEU A 90 3.45 -4.98 -8.58
C LEU A 90 3.36 -6.40 -8.00
N SER A 91 4.41 -7.18 -8.21
CA SER A 91 4.56 -8.46 -7.53
C SER A 91 4.37 -8.28 -6.01
N PRO A 92 3.58 -9.15 -5.38
CA PRO A 92 3.01 -10.41 -5.85
C PRO A 92 1.63 -10.33 -6.51
N ASN A 93 1.01 -9.15 -6.66
CA ASN A 93 -0.31 -8.99 -7.29
C ASN A 93 -0.28 -9.25 -8.81
N THR A 94 0.90 -9.19 -9.40
CA THR A 94 1.19 -9.57 -10.78
C THR A 94 2.53 -10.28 -10.86
N GLN A 95 2.73 -11.10 -11.89
CA GLN A 95 4.04 -11.68 -12.21
C GLN A 95 4.80 -10.85 -13.26
N ARG A 96 4.15 -9.83 -13.84
CA ARG A 96 4.69 -9.06 -14.96
C ARG A 96 5.69 -8.01 -14.49
N PHE A 97 5.42 -7.34 -13.37
CA PHE A 97 6.21 -6.21 -12.91
C PHE A 97 6.69 -6.39 -11.47
N SER A 98 7.96 -6.10 -11.23
CA SER A 98 8.57 -6.03 -9.92
C SER A 98 8.76 -4.57 -9.47
N ILE A 99 9.25 -4.37 -8.24
CA ILE A 99 9.55 -3.03 -7.74
C ILE A 99 10.66 -2.33 -8.55
N GLN A 100 11.53 -3.07 -9.23
CA GLN A 100 12.57 -2.52 -10.09
C GLN A 100 11.98 -1.89 -11.36
N GLU A 101 10.98 -2.55 -11.98
CA GLU A 101 10.25 -1.97 -13.11
C GLU A 101 9.47 -0.73 -12.70
N CYS A 102 8.86 -0.73 -11.50
CA CYS A 102 8.21 0.45 -10.96
C CYS A 102 9.20 1.61 -10.80
N ASN A 103 10.41 1.36 -10.25
CA ASN A 103 11.45 2.39 -10.17
C ASN A 103 11.83 2.92 -11.55
N ARG A 104 12.00 2.05 -12.54
CA ARG A 104 12.29 2.42 -13.94
C ARG A 104 11.18 3.27 -14.57
N ALA A 105 9.93 3.05 -14.14
CA ALA A 105 8.76 3.81 -14.59
C ALA A 105 8.56 5.15 -13.84
N GLY A 106 9.49 5.55 -12.95
CA GLY A 106 9.45 6.77 -12.16
C GLY A 106 9.00 6.57 -10.71
N GLY A 107 8.77 5.32 -10.29
CA GLY A 107 8.45 4.97 -8.91
C GLY A 107 7.20 5.67 -8.39
N VAL A 108 7.21 5.99 -7.10
CA VAL A 108 6.10 6.69 -6.44
C VAL A 108 5.79 8.05 -7.10
N MET A 109 6.81 8.78 -7.53
CA MET A 109 6.62 10.08 -8.18
C MET A 109 5.96 9.96 -9.55
N GLY A 110 6.23 8.90 -10.30
CA GLY A 110 5.52 8.62 -11.55
C GLY A 110 4.03 8.34 -11.33
N ILE A 111 3.67 7.60 -10.27
CA ILE A 111 2.25 7.36 -9.90
C ILE A 111 1.60 8.67 -9.47
N LEU A 112 2.26 9.47 -8.62
CA LEU A 112 1.75 10.78 -8.18
C LEU A 112 1.61 11.75 -9.37
N GLY A 113 2.50 11.68 -10.36
CA GLY A 113 2.39 12.45 -11.59
C GLY A 113 1.13 12.13 -12.38
N GLU A 114 0.80 10.84 -12.55
CA GLU A 114 -0.44 10.44 -13.22
C GLU A 114 -1.70 10.83 -12.42
N LEU A 115 -1.67 10.69 -11.09
CA LEU A 115 -2.76 11.14 -10.22
C LEU A 115 -2.96 12.66 -10.26
N ALA A 116 -1.87 13.43 -10.34
CA ALA A 116 -1.90 14.88 -10.47
C ALA A 116 -2.57 15.35 -11.78
N LYS A 117 -2.32 14.64 -12.89
CA LYS A 117 -2.98 14.93 -14.19
C LYS A 117 -4.50 14.75 -14.13
N GLY A 118 -4.98 13.94 -13.18
CA GLY A 118 -6.41 13.67 -12.97
C GLY A 118 -7.06 14.50 -11.87
N ASP A 119 -6.39 15.50 -11.31
CA ASP A 119 -6.87 16.31 -10.18
C ASP A 119 -7.29 15.46 -8.97
N LEU A 120 -6.56 14.35 -8.73
CA LEU A 120 -6.84 13.41 -7.64
C LEU A 120 -6.02 13.70 -6.36
N LEU A 121 -5.14 14.71 -6.41
CA LEU A 121 -4.24 15.09 -5.32
C LEU A 121 -4.37 16.58 -4.99
N ASP A 122 -4.18 16.90 -3.72
CA ASP A 122 -3.90 18.28 -3.31
C ASP A 122 -2.38 18.53 -3.44
N LEU A 123 -2.01 19.20 -4.52
CA LEU A 123 -0.61 19.50 -4.85
C LEU A 123 -0.01 20.61 -3.99
N SER A 124 -0.82 21.33 -3.20
CA SER A 124 -0.35 22.37 -2.27
C SER A 124 0.16 21.80 -0.92
N ALA A 125 -0.09 20.53 -0.63
CA ALA A 125 0.35 19.88 0.60
C ALA A 125 1.87 19.99 0.77
N ILE A 126 2.30 20.52 1.92
CA ILE A 126 3.71 20.71 2.25
C ILE A 126 4.34 19.38 2.67
N ARG A 127 5.58 19.17 2.28
CA ARG A 127 6.39 18.01 2.61
C ARG A 127 7.50 18.37 3.60
N VAL A 128 8.14 17.34 4.15
CA VAL A 128 9.22 17.49 5.16
C VAL A 128 10.40 18.35 4.71
N ASN A 129 10.62 18.48 3.39
CA ASN A 129 11.64 19.33 2.80
C ASN A 129 11.21 20.81 2.64
N GLY A 130 10.00 21.16 3.09
CA GLY A 130 9.42 22.51 2.97
C GLY A 130 8.86 22.84 1.59
N GLN A 131 8.90 21.91 0.64
CA GLN A 131 8.33 22.06 -0.71
C GLN A 131 6.90 21.54 -0.75
N THR A 132 6.12 22.02 -1.70
CA THR A 132 4.81 21.45 -2.00
C THR A 132 4.94 20.11 -2.71
N LEU A 133 3.91 19.27 -2.63
CA LEU A 133 3.85 18.03 -3.39
C LEU A 133 3.95 18.30 -4.90
N GLY A 134 3.34 19.39 -5.39
CA GLY A 134 3.37 19.77 -6.80
C GLY A 134 4.78 20.14 -7.30
N GLU A 135 5.58 20.84 -6.48
CA GLU A 135 6.97 21.14 -6.80
C GLU A 135 7.82 19.87 -6.89
N ASP A 136 7.62 18.94 -5.95
CA ASP A 136 8.35 17.67 -5.98
C ASP A 136 7.90 16.77 -7.15
N VAL A 137 6.61 16.72 -7.50
CA VAL A 137 6.14 15.97 -8.67
C VAL A 137 6.80 16.52 -9.94
N LYS A 138 6.83 17.84 -10.16
CA LYS A 138 7.51 18.46 -11.31
C LYS A 138 8.99 18.06 -11.40
N LYS A 139 9.65 18.01 -10.24
CA LYS A 139 11.09 17.73 -10.13
C LYS A 139 11.43 16.25 -10.33
N TYR A 140 10.55 15.33 -9.97
CA TYR A 140 10.86 13.92 -9.90
C TYR A 140 10.02 13.01 -10.81
N ASP A 141 8.98 13.51 -11.48
CA ASP A 141 8.24 12.74 -12.47
C ASP A 141 9.01 12.63 -13.78
N ILE A 142 9.34 11.40 -14.17
CA ILE A 142 10.10 11.11 -15.40
C ILE A 142 9.35 11.47 -16.70
N THR A 143 8.05 11.67 -16.64
CA THR A 143 7.24 12.13 -17.79
C THR A 143 7.12 13.64 -17.86
N GLY A 144 7.65 14.35 -16.86
CA GLY A 144 7.73 15.81 -16.85
C GLY A 144 8.90 16.36 -17.67
N ASN A 145 8.87 17.68 -17.88
CA ASN A 145 9.92 18.37 -18.66
C ASN A 145 11.07 18.92 -17.79
N GLU A 146 10.95 18.81 -16.47
CA GLU A 146 11.85 19.48 -15.50
C GLU A 146 12.49 18.48 -14.52
N ILE A 147 12.73 17.24 -14.97
CA ILE A 147 13.30 16.21 -14.10
C ILE A 147 14.69 16.61 -13.55
N ASP A 148 14.86 16.41 -12.26
CA ASP A 148 16.15 16.60 -11.58
C ASP A 148 17.18 15.60 -12.12
N PRO A 149 18.39 16.06 -12.54
CA PRO A 149 19.41 15.19 -13.11
C PRO A 149 19.90 14.06 -12.19
N ASP A 150 19.89 14.28 -10.86
CA ASP A 150 20.24 13.24 -9.90
C ASP A 150 19.12 12.19 -9.79
N ALA A 151 17.85 12.61 -9.86
CA ALA A 151 16.70 11.71 -9.89
C ALA A 151 16.72 10.87 -11.18
N ASP A 152 16.90 11.47 -12.34
CA ASP A 152 17.03 10.78 -13.62
C ASP A 152 18.12 9.71 -13.58
N ARG A 153 19.31 10.08 -13.08
CA ARG A 153 20.42 9.13 -12.89
C ARG A 153 20.06 7.97 -11.96
N ILE A 154 19.26 8.20 -10.92
CA ILE A 154 18.83 7.17 -9.96
C ILE A 154 17.81 6.24 -10.62
N TYR A 155 16.85 6.75 -11.38
CA TYR A 155 15.85 5.94 -12.08
C TYR A 155 16.48 5.04 -13.15
N HIS A 156 17.57 5.46 -13.78
CA HIS A 156 18.33 4.62 -14.71
C HIS A 156 19.11 3.50 -14.04
N SER A 157 19.26 3.49 -12.69
CA SER A 157 19.96 2.42 -12.00
C SER A 157 19.19 1.10 -12.14
N ALA A 158 19.83 0.07 -12.67
CA ALA A 158 19.25 -1.26 -12.89
C ALA A 158 19.86 -2.30 -11.95
N PRO A 159 19.14 -3.36 -11.58
CA PRO A 159 19.75 -4.51 -10.98
C PRO A 159 20.75 -5.13 -11.94
N ALA A 160 21.88 -5.66 -11.45
CA ALA A 160 22.77 -6.43 -12.28
C ALA A 160 21.98 -7.57 -12.93
N GLY A 161 21.94 -7.61 -14.24
CA GLY A 161 21.18 -8.62 -15.03
C GLY A 161 21.74 -10.04 -14.89
N ARG A 162 22.68 -10.24 -13.98
CA ARG A 162 23.32 -11.50 -13.60
C ARG A 162 23.67 -11.46 -12.11
N PHE A 163 23.84 -12.61 -11.52
CA PHE A 163 24.28 -12.74 -10.15
C PHE A 163 25.62 -12.00 -9.93
N CYS A 164 25.62 -11.03 -9.04
CA CYS A 164 26.80 -10.28 -8.63
C CYS A 164 27.02 -10.49 -7.13
N THR A 165 28.17 -11.03 -6.77
CA THR A 165 28.59 -11.28 -5.38
C THR A 165 29.24 -10.07 -4.73
N GLN A 166 29.58 -9.02 -5.52
CA GLN A 166 30.20 -7.82 -5.02
C GLN A 166 29.15 -6.85 -4.49
N MET A 167 29.09 -6.68 -3.17
CA MET A 167 28.18 -5.78 -2.51
C MET A 167 28.42 -4.33 -2.97
N GLY A 168 27.34 -3.66 -3.37
CA GLY A 168 27.40 -2.26 -3.82
C GLY A 168 27.88 -2.06 -5.26
N ALA A 169 28.25 -3.10 -6.00
CA ALA A 169 28.53 -3.01 -7.42
C ALA A 169 27.21 -2.84 -8.19
N GLN A 170 26.98 -1.65 -8.70
CA GLN A 170 25.81 -1.32 -9.52
C GLN A 170 26.21 -0.44 -10.68
N ASP A 171 26.92 -1.05 -11.60
CA ASP A 171 27.38 -0.48 -12.86
C ASP A 171 26.40 -0.72 -14.02
N THR A 172 25.41 -1.62 -13.82
CA THR A 172 24.33 -1.86 -14.79
C THR A 172 23.31 -0.73 -14.73
N LYS A 173 22.95 -0.22 -15.89
CA LYS A 173 21.95 0.84 -16.07
C LYS A 173 20.94 0.44 -17.12
N TRP A 174 19.71 0.94 -16.95
CA TRP A 174 18.73 0.94 -18.02
C TRP A 174 19.15 1.94 -19.10
N GLU A 175 19.08 1.56 -20.36
CA GLU A 175 19.32 2.49 -21.49
C GLU A 175 18.20 3.52 -21.60
N THR A 176 16.96 3.09 -21.31
CA THR A 176 15.76 3.93 -21.36
C THR A 176 14.89 3.71 -20.13
N LEU A 177 14.21 4.75 -19.69
CA LEU A 177 13.16 4.66 -18.68
C LEU A 177 11.86 4.12 -19.30
N ASP A 178 10.98 3.59 -18.47
CA ASP A 178 9.64 3.15 -18.87
C ASP A 178 8.66 4.33 -18.77
N THR A 179 8.44 4.99 -19.90
CA THR A 179 7.46 6.08 -20.04
C THR A 179 6.15 5.64 -20.69
N ASP A 180 6.01 4.34 -20.99
CA ASP A 180 4.77 3.79 -21.55
C ASP A 180 3.69 3.74 -20.45
N ARG A 181 2.69 4.60 -20.59
CA ARG A 181 1.55 4.71 -19.67
C ARG A 181 0.33 3.90 -20.12
N THR A 182 0.45 3.16 -21.21
CA THR A 182 -0.62 2.29 -21.74
C THR A 182 -0.39 0.82 -21.32
N GLU A 183 0.82 0.31 -21.55
CA GLU A 183 1.17 -1.10 -21.34
C GLU A 183 2.35 -1.28 -20.36
N GLY A 184 2.96 -0.19 -19.90
CA GLY A 184 4.09 -0.18 -18.95
C GLY A 184 3.69 -0.55 -17.53
N CYS A 185 4.63 -0.34 -16.60
CA CYS A 185 4.40 -0.64 -15.19
C CYS A 185 3.39 0.30 -14.52
N ILE A 186 3.42 1.59 -14.87
CA ILE A 186 2.49 2.61 -14.39
C ILE A 186 1.61 3.01 -15.57
N HIS A 187 0.31 2.86 -15.42
CA HIS A 187 -0.69 3.24 -16.40
C HIS A 187 -1.19 4.67 -16.17
N ASP A 188 -1.66 5.32 -17.23
CA ASP A 188 -2.42 6.55 -17.10
C ASP A 188 -3.89 6.26 -16.68
N LEU A 189 -4.65 7.33 -16.47
CA LEU A 189 -6.05 7.23 -16.02
C LEU A 189 -6.97 6.53 -17.03
N ALA A 190 -6.67 6.66 -18.33
CA ALA A 190 -7.49 6.07 -19.39
C ALA A 190 -7.27 4.54 -19.50
N HIS A 191 -6.07 4.09 -19.13
CA HIS A 191 -5.64 2.69 -19.22
C HIS A 191 -5.51 2.01 -17.87
N ALA A 192 -6.11 2.58 -16.80
CA ALA A 192 -6.06 2.02 -15.45
C ALA A 192 -6.43 0.54 -15.41
N TYR A 193 -5.77 -0.24 -14.54
CA TYR A 193 -6.08 -1.67 -14.33
C TYR A 193 -7.51 -1.90 -13.85
N SER A 194 -8.06 -0.96 -13.10
CA SER A 194 -9.46 -0.93 -12.69
C SER A 194 -9.87 0.53 -12.42
N LYS A 195 -11.15 0.84 -12.63
CA LYS A 195 -11.72 2.18 -12.35
C LYS A 195 -11.83 2.43 -10.85
N ASP A 196 -12.08 1.38 -10.08
CA ASP A 196 -12.07 1.37 -8.62
C ASP A 196 -10.65 1.04 -8.16
N GLY A 197 -10.30 1.50 -6.95
CA GLY A 197 -8.97 1.35 -6.42
C GLY A 197 -8.55 -0.09 -6.15
N GLY A 198 -7.25 -0.27 -5.89
CA GLY A 198 -6.67 -1.58 -5.54
C GLY A 198 -6.95 -2.03 -4.11
N LEU A 199 -7.63 -1.21 -3.31
CA LEU A 199 -8.14 -1.49 -1.96
C LEU A 199 -9.62 -1.09 -1.90
N ALA A 200 -10.42 -1.84 -1.16
CA ALA A 200 -11.82 -1.51 -0.90
C ALA A 200 -12.16 -1.66 0.59
N VAL A 201 -13.06 -0.79 1.05
CA VAL A 201 -13.70 -0.93 2.35
C VAL A 201 -15.05 -1.60 2.13
N LEU A 202 -15.34 -2.63 2.92
CA LEU A 202 -16.61 -3.34 2.89
C LEU A 202 -17.32 -3.19 4.22
N PHE A 203 -18.67 -3.24 4.20
CA PHE A 203 -19.50 -3.16 5.37
C PHE A 203 -20.50 -4.31 5.38
N GLY A 204 -20.88 -4.77 6.55
CA GLY A 204 -21.84 -5.85 6.70
C GLY A 204 -22.22 -6.10 8.15
N ASN A 205 -23.01 -7.14 8.39
CA ASN A 205 -23.50 -7.49 9.71
C ASN A 205 -22.40 -7.90 10.71
N ILE A 206 -21.28 -8.43 10.22
CA ILE A 206 -20.09 -8.75 11.03
C ILE A 206 -18.97 -7.70 10.92
N ALA A 207 -19.17 -6.65 10.12
CA ALA A 207 -18.22 -5.58 9.90
C ALA A 207 -18.96 -4.24 9.83
N GLN A 208 -19.67 -3.89 10.91
CA GLN A 208 -20.52 -2.70 10.95
C GLN A 208 -19.70 -1.40 10.83
N ASP A 209 -18.49 -1.39 11.40
CA ASP A 209 -17.55 -0.27 11.31
C ASP A 209 -16.57 -0.40 10.12
N GLY A 210 -16.76 -1.46 9.32
CA GLY A 210 -16.01 -1.72 8.12
C GLY A 210 -14.95 -2.80 8.25
N CYS A 211 -14.47 -3.23 7.09
CA CYS A 211 -13.33 -4.13 6.92
C CYS A 211 -12.63 -3.78 5.61
N VAL A 212 -11.44 -4.32 5.38
CA VAL A 212 -10.59 -3.97 4.24
C VAL A 212 -10.26 -5.21 3.41
N VAL A 213 -10.34 -5.07 2.10
CA VAL A 213 -9.90 -6.08 1.13
C VAL A 213 -8.96 -5.45 0.11
N LYS A 214 -7.91 -6.19 -0.26
CA LYS A 214 -7.01 -5.81 -1.34
C LYS A 214 -7.54 -6.33 -2.67
N THR A 215 -8.38 -5.55 -3.34
CA THR A 215 -9.03 -5.91 -4.60
C THR A 215 -8.05 -6.14 -5.74
N ALA A 216 -6.90 -5.45 -5.74
CA ALA A 216 -5.84 -5.66 -6.74
C ALA A 216 -5.30 -7.10 -6.77
N GLY A 217 -5.45 -7.86 -5.69
CA GLY A 217 -5.01 -9.26 -5.57
C GLY A 217 -6.12 -10.30 -5.69
N VAL A 218 -7.36 -9.87 -5.97
CA VAL A 218 -8.54 -10.74 -6.11
C VAL A 218 -8.89 -10.88 -7.59
N ASP A 219 -9.16 -12.12 -8.03
CA ASP A 219 -9.70 -12.37 -9.36
C ASP A 219 -11.14 -11.85 -9.45
N ALA A 220 -11.52 -11.24 -10.56
CA ALA A 220 -12.85 -10.67 -10.75
C ALA A 220 -13.99 -11.69 -10.59
N SER A 221 -13.76 -12.97 -10.86
CA SER A 221 -14.72 -14.05 -10.63
C SER A 221 -15.04 -14.29 -9.15
N LEU A 222 -14.19 -13.79 -8.24
CA LEU A 222 -14.32 -13.93 -6.77
C LEU A 222 -14.86 -12.66 -6.11
N ASN A 223 -15.30 -11.66 -6.87
CA ASN A 223 -15.94 -10.45 -6.33
C ASN A 223 -17.28 -10.75 -5.61
N HIS A 224 -17.87 -11.89 -5.90
CA HIS A 224 -19.00 -12.45 -5.16
C HIS A 224 -18.62 -13.87 -4.74
N PHE A 225 -18.64 -14.14 -3.42
CA PHE A 225 -18.30 -15.43 -2.86
C PHE A 225 -19.28 -15.80 -1.75
N GLU A 226 -19.84 -17.00 -1.83
CA GLU A 226 -20.71 -17.58 -0.83
C GLU A 226 -20.26 -19.01 -0.50
N GLY A 227 -20.31 -19.38 0.76
CA GLY A 227 -19.92 -20.70 1.17
C GLY A 227 -20.12 -21.02 2.65
N PRO A 228 -20.02 -22.30 3.02
CA PRO A 228 -20.06 -22.71 4.42
C PRO A 228 -18.91 -22.07 5.21
N THR A 229 -19.22 -21.63 6.42
CA THR A 229 -18.23 -20.97 7.28
C THR A 229 -17.49 -21.98 8.16
N LYS A 230 -16.17 -21.90 8.20
CA LYS A 230 -15.28 -22.59 9.14
C LYS A 230 -14.66 -21.56 10.07
N VAL A 231 -15.11 -21.57 11.33
CA VAL A 231 -14.68 -20.59 12.34
C VAL A 231 -13.56 -21.17 13.20
N PHE A 232 -12.50 -20.37 13.39
CA PHE A 232 -11.34 -20.69 14.22
C PHE A 232 -11.06 -19.52 15.17
N ASP A 233 -10.77 -19.81 16.44
CA ASP A 233 -10.56 -18.82 17.48
C ASP A 233 -9.08 -18.41 17.65
N SER A 234 -8.23 -18.82 16.71
CA SER A 234 -6.82 -18.38 16.61
C SER A 234 -6.23 -18.74 15.24
N GLN A 235 -5.14 -18.09 14.90
CA GLN A 235 -4.37 -18.43 13.70
C GLN A 235 -3.85 -19.86 13.75
N GLU A 236 -3.40 -20.33 14.92
CA GLU A 236 -2.89 -21.68 15.12
C GLU A 236 -3.96 -22.72 14.84
N ALA A 237 -5.16 -22.55 15.40
CA ALA A 237 -6.29 -23.45 15.16
C ALA A 237 -6.72 -23.46 13.68
N ALA A 238 -6.64 -22.30 12.99
CA ALA A 238 -6.90 -22.21 11.57
C ALA A 238 -5.84 -22.98 10.76
N CYS A 239 -4.55 -22.82 11.08
CA CYS A 239 -3.47 -23.55 10.45
C CYS A 239 -3.63 -25.07 10.59
N GLU A 240 -3.93 -25.56 11.81
CA GLU A 240 -4.21 -26.98 12.06
C GLU A 240 -5.43 -27.46 11.29
N GLY A 241 -6.50 -26.65 11.23
CA GLY A 241 -7.72 -26.97 10.49
C GLY A 241 -7.50 -27.06 8.98
N ILE A 242 -6.74 -26.14 8.42
CA ILE A 242 -6.40 -26.12 7.00
C ILE A 242 -5.55 -27.35 6.64
N LEU A 243 -4.44 -27.57 7.34
CA LEU A 243 -3.56 -28.72 7.09
C LEU A 243 -4.24 -30.05 7.39
N GLY A 244 -5.12 -30.09 8.40
CA GLY A 244 -5.90 -31.28 8.74
C GLY A 244 -7.07 -31.59 7.81
N GLY A 245 -7.26 -30.81 6.73
CA GLY A 245 -8.32 -31.04 5.71
C GLY A 245 -9.73 -30.68 6.18
N LYS A 246 -9.87 -29.89 7.27
CA LYS A 246 -11.17 -29.37 7.72
C LYS A 246 -11.72 -28.26 6.81
N VAL A 247 -10.81 -27.62 6.05
CA VAL A 247 -11.13 -26.58 5.07
C VAL A 247 -11.06 -27.20 3.68
N VAL A 248 -12.11 -27.04 2.91
CA VAL A 248 -12.24 -27.56 1.53
C VAL A 248 -12.66 -26.45 0.57
N ALA A 249 -12.56 -26.72 -0.72
CA ALA A 249 -13.00 -25.77 -1.75
C ALA A 249 -14.46 -25.34 -1.52
N GLY A 250 -14.74 -24.05 -1.59
CA GLY A 250 -16.05 -23.44 -1.33
C GLY A 250 -16.23 -22.90 0.09
N ASP A 251 -15.30 -23.16 1.02
CA ASP A 251 -15.44 -22.70 2.40
C ASP A 251 -15.03 -21.21 2.56
N VAL A 252 -15.69 -20.55 3.54
CA VAL A 252 -15.27 -19.26 4.10
C VAL A 252 -14.56 -19.51 5.43
N VAL A 253 -13.27 -19.22 5.50
CA VAL A 253 -12.47 -19.38 6.72
C VAL A 253 -12.55 -18.10 7.54
N VAL A 254 -13.10 -18.18 8.75
CA VAL A 254 -13.17 -17.05 9.69
C VAL A 254 -12.20 -17.29 10.84
N ILE A 255 -11.29 -16.34 11.05
CA ILE A 255 -10.28 -16.38 12.13
C ILE A 255 -10.55 -15.21 13.05
N ARG A 256 -10.89 -15.49 14.30
CA ARG A 256 -11.32 -14.53 15.32
C ARG A 256 -10.24 -14.31 16.37
N TYR A 257 -10.39 -13.21 17.13
CA TYR A 257 -9.56 -12.88 18.29
C TYR A 257 -8.08 -12.66 17.94
N GLU A 258 -7.82 -12.09 16.76
CA GLU A 258 -6.49 -11.75 16.30
C GLU A 258 -6.27 -10.23 16.18
N GLY A 259 -7.28 -9.44 16.56
CA GLY A 259 -7.23 -7.99 16.61
C GLY A 259 -6.59 -7.44 17.89
N PRO A 260 -6.53 -6.09 18.06
CA PRO A 260 -5.85 -5.45 19.18
C PRO A 260 -6.55 -5.61 20.53
N LYS A 261 -7.87 -5.86 20.58
CA LYS A 261 -8.62 -5.95 21.83
C LYS A 261 -8.75 -7.36 22.35
N GLY A 262 -9.02 -8.32 21.51
CA GLY A 262 -9.26 -9.70 21.90
C GLY A 262 -8.15 -10.67 21.56
N GLY A 263 -7.07 -10.19 20.98
CA GLY A 263 -5.96 -10.99 20.49
C GLY A 263 -4.60 -10.37 20.77
N PRO A 264 -3.55 -10.91 20.12
CA PRO A 264 -2.16 -10.46 20.31
C PRO A 264 -1.83 -9.11 19.67
N GLY A 265 -2.79 -8.42 19.06
CA GLY A 265 -2.64 -7.09 18.50
C GLY A 265 -2.44 -7.06 16.98
N MET A 266 -3.52 -7.09 16.19
CA MET A 266 -3.53 -6.99 14.71
C MET A 266 -2.52 -7.93 14.04
N ARG A 267 -2.59 -9.18 14.37
CA ARG A 267 -1.70 -10.22 13.86
C ARG A 267 -1.92 -10.45 12.36
N GLU A 268 -0.84 -10.65 11.62
CA GLU A 268 -0.92 -10.98 10.19
C GLU A 268 -1.25 -12.45 9.95
N MET A 269 -2.30 -12.69 9.17
CA MET A 269 -2.76 -14.02 8.75
C MET A 269 -1.98 -14.52 7.51
N SER A 270 -0.69 -14.23 7.44
CA SER A 270 0.16 -14.64 6.30
C SER A 270 0.36 -16.15 6.23
N ILE A 271 0.43 -16.84 7.38
CA ILE A 271 0.66 -18.30 7.43
C ILE A 271 -0.56 -19.06 6.91
N PRO A 272 -1.80 -18.91 7.45
CA PRO A 272 -2.96 -19.60 6.92
C PRO A 272 -3.26 -19.24 5.46
N ALA A 273 -3.04 -17.98 5.04
CA ALA A 273 -3.18 -17.59 3.64
C ALA A 273 -2.18 -18.31 2.73
N ALA A 274 -0.90 -18.42 3.14
CA ALA A 274 0.12 -19.17 2.41
C ALA A 274 -0.22 -20.68 2.33
N MET A 275 -0.79 -21.24 3.39
CA MET A 275 -1.24 -22.63 3.40
C MET A 275 -2.35 -22.88 2.38
N LEU A 276 -3.36 -22.00 2.30
CA LEU A 276 -4.40 -22.09 1.25
C LEU A 276 -3.81 -22.00 -0.15
N VAL A 277 -2.82 -21.13 -0.36
CA VAL A 277 -2.10 -21.06 -1.65
C VAL A 277 -1.36 -22.37 -1.94
N GLY A 278 -0.61 -22.89 -0.96
CA GLY A 278 0.13 -24.15 -1.10
C GLY A 278 -0.76 -25.37 -1.36
N MET A 279 -1.99 -25.37 -0.87
CA MET A 279 -2.99 -26.42 -1.10
C MET A 279 -3.83 -26.18 -2.35
N GLY A 280 -3.61 -25.08 -3.09
CA GLY A 280 -4.39 -24.74 -4.28
C GLY A 280 -5.82 -24.25 -4.00
N LEU A 281 -6.11 -23.86 -2.74
CA LEU A 281 -7.45 -23.46 -2.30
C LEU A 281 -7.69 -21.94 -2.37
N HIS A 282 -6.69 -21.13 -2.66
CA HIS A 282 -6.76 -19.65 -2.64
C HIS A 282 -7.71 -19.05 -3.70
N THR A 283 -8.08 -19.83 -4.74
CA THR A 283 -9.06 -19.43 -5.77
C THR A 283 -10.46 -19.99 -5.50
N SER A 284 -10.63 -20.76 -4.44
CA SER A 284 -11.89 -21.46 -4.12
C SER A 284 -12.31 -21.34 -2.65
N CYS A 285 -11.56 -20.62 -1.84
CA CYS A 285 -11.91 -20.29 -0.46
C CYS A 285 -11.77 -18.79 -0.23
N ALA A 286 -12.59 -18.24 0.66
CA ALA A 286 -12.43 -16.89 1.19
C ALA A 286 -11.91 -16.93 2.63
N MET A 287 -11.26 -15.85 3.08
CA MET A 287 -10.80 -15.69 4.46
C MET A 287 -11.29 -14.36 5.04
N VAL A 288 -11.71 -14.37 6.29
CA VAL A 288 -12.18 -13.20 7.04
C VAL A 288 -11.51 -13.18 8.42
N THR A 289 -11.02 -12.03 8.88
CA THR A 289 -10.41 -11.90 10.21
C THR A 289 -10.53 -10.49 10.78
N ASP A 290 -10.57 -10.37 12.11
CA ASP A 290 -10.35 -9.14 12.85
C ASP A 290 -8.87 -8.78 13.02
N GLY A 291 -7.96 -9.66 12.61
CA GLY A 291 -6.55 -9.38 12.37
C GLY A 291 -6.33 -8.70 11.02
N ARG A 292 -5.15 -8.91 10.42
CA ARG A 292 -4.78 -8.32 9.12
C ARG A 292 -4.12 -9.32 8.18
N TYR A 293 -3.99 -8.93 6.92
CA TYR A 293 -3.26 -9.69 5.90
C TYR A 293 -2.00 -8.97 5.43
N SER A 294 -1.01 -9.75 5.03
CA SER A 294 0.18 -9.24 4.33
C SER A 294 -0.18 -8.76 2.93
N GLY A 295 0.59 -7.80 2.40
CA GLY A 295 0.49 -7.36 1.00
C GLY A 295 0.73 -8.48 -0.03
N ALA A 296 1.33 -9.59 0.38
CA ALA A 296 1.59 -10.78 -0.44
C ALA A 296 0.39 -11.75 -0.53
N THR A 297 -0.69 -11.50 0.19
CA THR A 297 -1.86 -12.37 0.25
C THR A 297 -2.59 -12.39 -1.08
N ARG A 298 -3.03 -13.58 -1.52
CA ARG A 298 -3.80 -13.82 -2.74
C ARG A 298 -5.19 -14.36 -2.39
N GLY A 299 -6.15 -14.07 -3.26
CA GLY A 299 -7.55 -14.48 -3.09
C GLY A 299 -8.37 -13.52 -2.21
N PRO A 300 -9.67 -13.81 -2.00
CA PRO A 300 -10.58 -12.95 -1.24
C PRO A 300 -10.26 -13.02 0.26
N CYS A 301 -9.34 -12.18 0.70
CA CYS A 301 -8.88 -12.08 2.08
C CYS A 301 -9.32 -10.75 2.68
N ILE A 302 -10.30 -10.79 3.57
CA ILE A 302 -10.95 -9.65 4.20
C ILE A 302 -10.40 -9.52 5.62
N GLY A 303 -9.68 -8.44 5.89
CA GLY A 303 -9.08 -8.16 7.19
C GLY A 303 -9.62 -6.90 7.84
N HIS A 304 -9.11 -6.59 9.03
CA HIS A 304 -9.49 -5.40 9.80
C HIS A 304 -11.00 -5.34 10.09
N VAL A 305 -11.64 -6.50 10.27
CA VAL A 305 -13.08 -6.55 10.59
C VAL A 305 -13.33 -5.79 11.89
N SER A 306 -14.24 -4.81 11.83
CA SER A 306 -14.58 -3.96 12.96
C SER A 306 -16.11 -3.82 13.07
N PRO A 307 -16.69 -3.93 14.30
CA PRO A 307 -15.99 -4.23 15.57
C PRO A 307 -15.34 -5.62 15.55
N GLU A 308 -14.29 -5.79 16.38
CA GLU A 308 -13.61 -7.08 16.53
C GLU A 308 -14.55 -8.13 17.14
N ALA A 309 -14.27 -9.41 16.95
CA ALA A 309 -15.06 -10.50 17.55
C ALA A 309 -15.13 -10.41 19.08
N TRP A 310 -14.10 -9.84 19.74
CA TRP A 310 -14.11 -9.54 21.17
C TRP A 310 -15.19 -8.53 21.58
N ASP A 311 -15.46 -7.56 20.74
CA ASP A 311 -16.48 -6.51 20.94
C ASP A 311 -17.86 -6.90 20.36
N GLY A 312 -18.03 -8.13 19.85
CA GLY A 312 -19.28 -8.65 19.31
C GLY A 312 -19.43 -8.48 17.78
N GLY A 313 -18.33 -8.29 17.09
CA GLY A 313 -18.26 -8.25 15.61
C GLY A 313 -18.40 -9.65 14.97
#